data_7055676a3cd820b17143541d22e5c05f
#
_entry.id   7055676a3cd820b17143541d22e5c05f
#
_cell.length_a   1.000
_cell.length_b   1.000
_cell.length_c   1.000
_cell.angle_alpha   90.00
_cell.angle_beta   90.00
_cell.angle_gamma   90.00
#
_symmetry.space_group_name_H-M   'P 1'
#
loop_
_entity.id
_entity.type
_entity.pdbx_description
1 polymer ?
#
loop_
_entity_poly.entity_id
_entity_poly.type
_entity_poly.pdbx_seq_one_letter_code
_entity_poly.pdbx_strand_id
1 'polypeptide(L)'
;TRSEAVSGLGDVYKRQGWLEVGGSPYLASLRMNQSNSWEEFREACNFSNIPGENMVWADREGNIGWQSVGIAPIRNTHSGLVPVMGDGNYEWEGYLPIIEKPNIFNPENEFFATANQNVTPSSYDKWNAIGFSWSDPYRGNRVNQVLEKGSNLTMDDMISLQVDYLSIPSIQIIEMANNLELIEPYKFYLQKLKFWNN
;
A
#
# COMPACT_ATOMS: atom_id res chain seq x y z
N THR A 1 -4.58 3.80 -26.64
CA THR A 1 -5.02 4.87 -27.54
C THR A 1 -4.16 6.11 -27.26
N ARG A 2 -3.25 6.45 -28.18
CA ARG A 2 -2.60 7.74 -28.16
C ARG A 2 -3.66 8.78 -28.40
N SER A 3 -3.93 9.65 -27.43
CA SER A 3 -4.57 10.92 -27.75
C SER A 3 -3.59 11.72 -28.59
N GLU A 4 -3.99 12.18 -29.75
CA GLU A 4 -3.15 13.07 -30.57
C GLU A 4 -2.77 14.28 -29.73
N ALA A 5 -1.47 14.54 -29.64
CA ALA A 5 -0.94 15.71 -28.98
C ALA A 5 -1.43 16.95 -29.72
N VAL A 6 -2.14 17.82 -29.02
CA VAL A 6 -2.46 19.15 -29.53
C VAL A 6 -1.16 19.94 -29.60
N SER A 7 -0.77 20.38 -30.77
CA SER A 7 0.42 21.18 -31.02
C SER A 7 0.25 22.59 -30.46
N GLY A 8 0.72 22.81 -29.24
CA GLY A 8 0.75 24.13 -28.61
C GLY A 8 1.43 24.05 -27.25
N LEU A 9 2.40 24.90 -27.04
CA LEU A 9 3.07 25.23 -25.78
C LEU A 9 2.79 24.33 -24.55
N GLY A 10 3.52 23.20 -24.45
CA GLY A 10 3.73 22.56 -23.14
C GLY A 10 2.60 21.70 -22.63
N ASP A 11 1.98 20.88 -23.47
CA ASP A 11 0.99 19.90 -22.98
C ASP A 11 1.66 18.82 -22.12
N VAL A 12 1.14 18.63 -20.89
CA VAL A 12 1.51 17.52 -20.03
C VAL A 12 0.48 16.40 -20.19
N TYR A 13 0.92 15.25 -20.71
CA TYR A 13 0.10 14.05 -20.80
C TYR A 13 0.32 13.16 -19.58
N LYS A 14 -0.77 12.74 -18.91
CA LYS A 14 -0.72 11.76 -17.83
C LYS A 14 -1.15 10.39 -18.34
N ARG A 15 -0.20 9.49 -18.57
CA ARG A 15 -0.47 8.09 -18.90
C ARG A 15 -0.83 7.33 -17.63
N GLN A 16 -1.93 6.55 -17.69
CA GLN A 16 -2.44 5.79 -16.55
C GLN A 16 -2.59 4.31 -16.95
N GLY A 17 -2.00 3.39 -16.17
CA GLY A 17 -2.12 1.96 -16.41
C GLY A 17 -3.58 1.46 -16.31
N TRP A 18 -4.38 2.06 -15.46
CA TRP A 18 -5.80 1.68 -15.29
C TRP A 18 -6.69 1.99 -16.51
N LEU A 19 -6.20 2.75 -17.48
CA LEU A 19 -6.91 3.01 -18.73
C LEU A 19 -6.58 2.00 -19.84
N GLU A 20 -5.77 0.99 -19.55
CA GLU A 20 -5.50 -0.08 -20.53
C GLU A 20 -6.76 -0.87 -20.85
N VAL A 21 -6.93 -1.18 -22.15
CA VAL A 21 -8.09 -1.91 -22.64
C VAL A 21 -8.06 -3.36 -22.15
N GLY A 22 -9.21 -3.86 -21.71
CA GLY A 22 -9.37 -5.25 -21.24
C GLY A 22 -9.28 -5.42 -19.73
N GLY A 23 -8.97 -4.37 -18.97
CA GLY A 23 -9.07 -4.39 -17.51
C GLY A 23 -10.53 -4.42 -17.05
N SER A 24 -10.90 -5.41 -16.23
CA SER A 24 -12.24 -5.52 -15.65
C SER A 24 -12.16 -5.40 -14.13
N PRO A 25 -12.65 -4.28 -13.55
CA PRO A 25 -12.58 -4.08 -12.11
C PRO A 25 -13.34 -5.18 -11.36
N TYR A 26 -12.73 -5.71 -10.30
CA TYR A 26 -13.31 -6.63 -9.32
C TYR A 26 -13.82 -7.99 -9.85
N LEU A 27 -13.85 -8.26 -11.15
CA LEU A 27 -14.31 -9.55 -11.68
C LEU A 27 -13.41 -10.72 -11.26
N ALA A 28 -12.15 -10.50 -11.02
CA ALA A 28 -11.23 -11.50 -10.48
C ALA A 28 -11.67 -12.04 -9.11
N SER A 29 -12.40 -11.25 -8.31
CA SER A 29 -12.91 -11.66 -7.00
C SER A 29 -13.83 -12.88 -7.09
N LEU A 30 -14.59 -13.03 -8.18
CA LEU A 30 -15.44 -14.20 -8.40
C LEU A 30 -14.61 -15.49 -8.53
N ARG A 31 -13.42 -15.40 -9.12
CA ARG A 31 -12.48 -16.50 -9.24
C ARG A 31 -11.74 -16.74 -7.90
N MET A 32 -11.34 -15.67 -7.20
CA MET A 32 -10.73 -15.77 -5.87
C MET A 32 -11.63 -16.49 -4.88
N ASN A 33 -12.94 -16.21 -4.90
CA ASN A 33 -13.93 -16.86 -4.03
C ASN A 33 -14.11 -18.37 -4.29
N GLN A 34 -13.61 -18.89 -5.40
CA GLN A 34 -13.66 -20.32 -5.76
C GLN A 34 -12.34 -21.04 -5.45
N SER A 35 -11.31 -20.32 -5.02
CA SER A 35 -9.99 -20.88 -4.72
C SER A 35 -10.02 -21.72 -3.44
N ASN A 36 -9.38 -22.89 -3.49
CA ASN A 36 -9.27 -23.83 -2.38
C ASN A 36 -7.82 -23.96 -1.86
N SER A 37 -6.86 -23.30 -2.52
CA SER A 37 -5.47 -23.26 -2.11
C SER A 37 -4.85 -21.89 -2.36
N TRP A 38 -3.70 -21.64 -1.74
CA TRP A 38 -2.90 -20.45 -1.99
C TRP A 38 -2.52 -20.28 -3.46
N GLU A 39 -2.14 -21.34 -4.12
CA GLU A 39 -1.76 -21.35 -5.53
C GLU A 39 -2.95 -20.96 -6.43
N GLU A 40 -4.13 -21.54 -6.21
CA GLU A 40 -5.36 -21.19 -6.94
C GLU A 40 -5.76 -19.74 -6.69
N PHE A 41 -5.61 -19.25 -5.45
CA PHE A 41 -5.87 -17.86 -5.11
C PHE A 41 -4.91 -16.90 -5.84
N ARG A 42 -3.62 -17.20 -5.87
CA ARG A 42 -2.64 -16.42 -6.63
C ARG A 42 -2.90 -16.43 -8.12
N GLU A 43 -3.28 -17.57 -8.68
CA GLU A 43 -3.71 -17.68 -10.07
C GLU A 43 -4.91 -16.77 -10.35
N ALA A 44 -5.90 -16.76 -9.46
CA ALA A 44 -7.05 -15.86 -9.56
C ALA A 44 -6.63 -14.37 -9.46
N CYS A 45 -5.71 -14.04 -8.58
CA CYS A 45 -5.16 -12.70 -8.43
C CYS A 45 -4.52 -12.18 -9.73
N ASN A 46 -3.97 -13.05 -10.56
CA ASN A 46 -3.34 -12.67 -11.84
C ASN A 46 -4.30 -12.00 -12.83
N PHE A 47 -5.60 -12.13 -12.61
CA PHE A 47 -6.63 -11.47 -13.42
C PHE A 47 -7.11 -10.14 -12.81
N SER A 48 -6.62 -9.72 -11.65
CA SER A 48 -7.01 -8.48 -10.98
C SER A 48 -6.18 -7.30 -11.46
N ASN A 49 -6.49 -6.80 -12.64
CA ASN A 49 -5.76 -5.70 -13.27
C ASN A 49 -6.04 -4.34 -12.61
N ILE A 50 -7.29 -4.08 -12.22
CA ILE A 50 -7.74 -2.82 -11.63
C ILE A 50 -8.86 -3.07 -10.60
N PRO A 51 -8.89 -2.31 -9.50
CA PRO A 51 -7.85 -1.39 -9.04
C PRO A 51 -6.59 -2.12 -8.51
N GLY A 52 -5.54 -1.38 -8.23
CA GLY A 52 -4.38 -1.91 -7.49
C GLY A 52 -4.72 -2.06 -6.02
N GLU A 53 -4.66 -3.28 -5.50
CA GLU A 53 -5.07 -3.64 -4.14
C GLU A 53 -4.12 -4.62 -3.47
N ASN A 54 -4.32 -4.83 -2.19
CA ASN A 54 -3.65 -5.85 -1.40
C ASN A 54 -4.66 -6.98 -1.12
N MET A 55 -4.45 -8.15 -1.70
CA MET A 55 -5.27 -9.32 -1.48
C MET A 55 -4.68 -10.16 -0.37
N VAL A 56 -5.52 -10.57 0.59
CA VAL A 56 -5.12 -11.42 1.70
C VAL A 56 -5.82 -12.76 1.64
N TRP A 57 -5.10 -13.79 2.05
CA TRP A 57 -5.54 -15.19 2.12
C TRP A 57 -5.46 -15.72 3.54
N ALA A 58 -6.44 -16.50 3.95
CA ALA A 58 -6.38 -17.33 5.14
C ALA A 58 -7.20 -18.59 4.89
N ASP A 59 -6.71 -19.74 5.36
CA ASP A 59 -7.38 -21.04 5.23
C ASP A 59 -7.63 -21.71 6.59
N ARG A 60 -8.28 -22.86 6.56
CA ARG A 60 -8.61 -23.63 7.75
C ARG A 60 -7.45 -24.43 8.32
N GLU A 61 -6.41 -24.63 7.53
CA GLU A 61 -5.15 -25.26 7.92
C GLU A 61 -4.23 -24.30 8.68
N GLY A 62 -4.63 -23.01 8.78
CA GLY A 62 -3.88 -21.96 9.46
C GLY A 62 -2.87 -21.23 8.59
N ASN A 63 -2.90 -21.45 7.27
CA ASN A 63 -2.05 -20.70 6.37
C ASN A 63 -2.59 -19.29 6.17
N ILE A 64 -1.67 -18.33 6.03
CA ILE A 64 -1.98 -16.95 5.68
C ILE A 64 -1.10 -16.49 4.51
N GLY A 65 -1.61 -15.56 3.71
CA GLY A 65 -0.86 -15.03 2.58
C GLY A 65 -1.31 -13.64 2.15
N TRP A 66 -0.45 -13.00 1.41
CA TRP A 66 -0.71 -11.71 0.80
C TRP A 66 -0.16 -11.67 -0.63
N GLN A 67 -0.93 -11.11 -1.55
CA GLN A 67 -0.55 -10.84 -2.93
C GLN A 67 -0.92 -9.40 -3.29
N SER A 68 0.05 -8.62 -3.74
CA SER A 68 -0.20 -7.33 -4.38
C SER A 68 -0.79 -7.54 -5.77
N VAL A 69 -1.90 -6.87 -6.09
CA VAL A 69 -2.53 -6.93 -7.42
C VAL A 69 -2.56 -5.57 -8.11
N GLY A 70 -3.11 -5.53 -9.31
CA GLY A 70 -3.18 -4.35 -10.16
C GLY A 70 -2.08 -4.29 -11.20
N ILE A 71 -2.42 -3.73 -12.35
CA ILE A 71 -1.52 -3.56 -13.49
C ILE A 71 -0.27 -2.77 -13.10
N ALA A 72 0.89 -3.25 -13.50
CA ALA A 72 2.20 -2.70 -13.12
C ALA A 72 3.06 -2.44 -14.37
N PRO A 73 3.03 -1.22 -14.93
CA PRO A 73 3.86 -0.88 -16.08
C PRO A 73 5.35 -0.89 -15.73
N ILE A 74 6.16 -1.52 -16.57
CA ILE A 74 7.62 -1.58 -16.43
C ILE A 74 8.22 -0.26 -16.90
N ARG A 75 8.99 0.38 -16.02
CA ARG A 75 9.66 1.67 -16.25
C ARG A 75 11.16 1.53 -16.00
N ASN A 76 11.94 1.29 -17.04
CA ASN A 76 13.39 1.09 -16.88
C ASN A 76 14.17 2.40 -16.81
N THR A 77 13.62 3.50 -17.32
CA THR A 77 14.33 4.78 -17.48
C THR A 77 13.82 5.89 -16.55
N HIS A 78 12.71 5.67 -15.82
CA HIS A 78 12.11 6.69 -14.95
C HIS A 78 11.25 6.07 -13.84
N SER A 79 11.06 6.79 -12.74
CA SER A 79 10.25 6.33 -11.61
C SER A 79 8.74 6.55 -11.81
N GLY A 80 8.35 7.45 -12.68
CA GLY A 80 6.97 7.92 -12.82
C GLY A 80 6.54 8.92 -11.73
N LEU A 81 7.45 9.36 -10.85
CA LEU A 81 7.17 10.34 -9.79
C LEU A 81 7.21 11.80 -10.28
N VAL A 82 7.91 12.06 -11.37
CA VAL A 82 8.06 13.38 -11.96
C VAL A 82 7.80 13.34 -13.45
N PRO A 83 7.39 14.47 -14.07
CA PRO A 83 7.28 14.57 -15.52
C PRO A 83 8.61 14.27 -16.22
N VAL A 84 8.54 13.62 -17.36
CA VAL A 84 9.68 13.31 -18.23
C VAL A 84 9.42 13.84 -19.64
N MET A 85 10.46 13.92 -20.48
CA MET A 85 10.32 14.36 -21.87
C MET A 85 9.49 13.36 -22.68
N GLY A 86 8.60 13.86 -23.53
CA GLY A 86 7.76 13.03 -24.40
C GLY A 86 8.44 12.70 -25.75
N ASP A 87 9.74 12.44 -25.72
CA ASP A 87 10.60 12.24 -26.90
C ASP A 87 10.78 10.75 -27.29
N GLY A 88 10.06 9.86 -26.60
CA GLY A 88 10.12 8.42 -26.85
C GLY A 88 11.15 7.66 -26.00
N ASN A 89 11.98 8.35 -25.21
CA ASN A 89 13.01 7.70 -24.37
C ASN A 89 12.49 7.19 -23.03
N TYR A 90 11.24 7.51 -22.67
CA TYR A 90 10.63 7.22 -21.38
C TYR A 90 9.31 6.42 -21.49
N GLU A 91 9.24 5.57 -22.51
CA GLU A 91 8.07 4.71 -22.70
C GLU A 91 8.04 3.54 -21.71
N TRP A 92 6.84 3.00 -21.48
CA TRP A 92 6.70 1.77 -20.72
C TRP A 92 7.09 0.57 -21.58
N GLU A 93 7.84 -0.35 -21.00
CA GLU A 93 8.34 -1.57 -21.66
C GLU A 93 7.41 -2.77 -21.44
N GLY A 94 6.11 -2.53 -21.40
CA GLY A 94 5.10 -3.55 -21.13
C GLY A 94 4.67 -3.55 -19.67
N TYR A 95 4.18 -4.70 -19.20
CA TYR A 95 3.61 -4.86 -17.87
C TYR A 95 4.18 -6.08 -17.17
N LEU A 96 4.49 -5.95 -15.90
CA LEU A 96 4.87 -7.07 -15.06
C LEU A 96 3.64 -7.97 -14.85
N PRO A 97 3.76 -9.31 -15.03
CA PRO A 97 2.70 -10.23 -14.64
C PRO A 97 2.33 -10.04 -13.17
N ILE A 98 1.03 -9.97 -12.87
CA ILE A 98 0.55 -9.68 -11.49
C ILE A 98 1.06 -10.72 -10.50
N ILE A 99 1.13 -11.98 -10.91
CA ILE A 99 1.66 -13.08 -10.08
C ILE A 99 3.13 -12.88 -9.69
N GLU A 100 3.87 -12.06 -10.43
CA GLU A 100 5.28 -11.72 -10.15
C GLU A 100 5.41 -10.47 -9.24
N LYS A 101 4.31 -9.81 -8.90
CA LYS A 101 4.32 -8.71 -7.94
C LYS A 101 4.63 -9.22 -6.53
N PRO A 102 4.97 -8.32 -5.58
CA PRO A 102 5.28 -8.72 -4.22
C PRO A 102 4.18 -9.58 -3.60
N ASN A 103 4.58 -10.61 -2.91
CA ASN A 103 3.70 -11.53 -2.19
C ASN A 103 4.44 -12.14 -0.99
N ILE A 104 3.68 -12.65 -0.04
CA ILE A 104 4.17 -13.36 1.14
C ILE A 104 3.22 -14.53 1.40
N PHE A 105 3.78 -15.67 1.80
CA PHE A 105 3.04 -16.83 2.29
C PHE A 105 3.65 -17.31 3.59
N ASN A 106 2.82 -17.51 4.60
CA ASN A 106 3.21 -17.95 5.94
C ASN A 106 4.42 -17.17 6.49
N PRO A 107 4.30 -15.84 6.72
CA PRO A 107 5.38 -15.04 7.27
C PRO A 107 5.79 -15.53 8.67
N GLU A 108 7.08 -15.42 8.99
CA GLU A 108 7.65 -15.87 10.27
C GLU A 108 7.01 -15.24 11.52
N ASN A 109 6.49 -14.02 11.38
CA ASN A 109 5.79 -13.32 12.46
C ASN A 109 4.32 -13.72 12.62
N GLU A 110 3.84 -14.70 11.84
CA GLU A 110 2.50 -15.30 11.92
C GLU A 110 1.33 -14.31 11.69
N PHE A 111 1.61 -13.12 11.14
CA PHE A 111 0.58 -12.18 10.69
C PHE A 111 1.06 -11.37 9.48
N PHE A 112 0.11 -10.76 8.78
CA PHE A 112 0.38 -9.76 7.76
C PHE A 112 -0.66 -8.65 7.84
N ALA A 113 -0.20 -7.39 7.79
CA ALA A 113 -1.06 -6.23 7.84
C ALA A 113 -0.61 -5.15 6.86
N THR A 114 -1.59 -4.51 6.22
CA THR A 114 -1.35 -3.39 5.33
C THR A 114 -2.34 -2.26 5.59
N ALA A 115 -1.82 -1.04 5.65
CA ALA A 115 -2.56 0.21 5.76
C ALA A 115 -2.02 1.25 4.76
N ASN A 116 -1.73 0.81 3.53
CA ASN A 116 -1.16 1.56 2.41
C ASN A 116 0.31 1.98 2.58
N GLN A 117 1.00 1.57 3.64
CA GLN A 117 2.44 1.73 3.76
C GLN A 117 3.17 0.76 2.80
N ASN A 118 4.46 0.99 2.59
CA ASN A 118 5.28 0.04 1.85
C ASN A 118 5.43 -1.27 2.63
N VAL A 119 4.87 -2.35 2.10
CA VAL A 119 4.96 -3.73 2.65
C VAL A 119 5.74 -4.66 1.72
N THR A 120 6.42 -4.10 0.73
CA THR A 120 7.23 -4.87 -0.22
C THR A 120 8.41 -5.53 0.51
N PRO A 121 8.61 -6.85 0.39
CA PRO A 121 9.76 -7.51 0.97
C PRO A 121 11.09 -6.89 0.51
N SER A 122 12.05 -6.77 1.39
CA SER A 122 13.37 -6.19 1.07
C SER A 122 14.14 -6.97 0.00
N SER A 123 13.82 -8.25 -0.17
CA SER A 123 14.39 -9.11 -1.21
C SER A 123 13.77 -8.94 -2.60
N TYR A 124 12.71 -8.14 -2.72
CA TYR A 124 12.04 -7.93 -4.00
C TYR A 124 12.86 -7.01 -4.91
N ASP A 125 13.12 -7.45 -6.14
CA ASP A 125 14.06 -6.82 -7.07
C ASP A 125 13.43 -6.04 -8.25
N LYS A 126 12.10 -6.23 -8.50
CA LYS A 126 11.41 -5.62 -9.65
C LYS A 126 10.77 -4.25 -9.33
N TRP A 127 11.53 -3.39 -8.66
CA TRP A 127 11.08 -2.07 -8.21
C TRP A 127 10.67 -1.15 -9.36
N ASN A 128 11.26 -1.30 -10.54
CA ASN A 128 10.93 -0.54 -11.75
C ASN A 128 9.47 -0.72 -12.21
N ALA A 129 8.77 -1.75 -11.74
CA ALA A 129 7.37 -2.01 -12.08
C ALA A 129 6.38 -1.64 -10.96
N ILE A 130 6.78 -1.67 -9.67
CA ILE A 130 5.82 -1.45 -8.58
C ILE A 130 5.71 0.00 -8.10
N GLY A 131 6.64 0.87 -8.50
CA GLY A 131 6.64 2.28 -8.13
C GLY A 131 7.30 2.58 -6.78
N PHE A 132 7.22 3.86 -6.34
CA PHE A 132 8.00 4.40 -5.23
C PHE A 132 7.17 5.30 -4.30
N SER A 133 5.83 5.28 -4.40
CA SER A 133 4.97 6.14 -3.61
C SER A 133 3.97 5.33 -2.80
N TRP A 134 4.02 5.48 -1.49
CA TRP A 134 3.10 4.86 -0.52
C TRP A 134 2.58 5.92 0.45
N SER A 135 1.58 5.55 1.23
CA SER A 135 1.17 6.36 2.37
C SER A 135 2.27 6.41 3.44
N ASP A 136 2.18 7.39 4.34
CA ASP A 136 3.00 7.41 5.52
C ASP A 136 2.83 6.10 6.34
N PRO A 137 3.82 5.72 7.16
CA PRO A 137 3.81 4.45 7.86
C PRO A 137 2.99 4.44 9.16
N TYR A 138 2.44 5.55 9.62
CA TYR A 138 1.89 5.68 10.98
C TYR A 138 0.75 4.71 11.27
N ARG A 139 -0.22 4.57 10.34
CA ARG A 139 -1.31 3.60 10.50
C ARG A 139 -0.78 2.16 10.50
N GLY A 140 0.09 1.82 9.56
CA GLY A 140 0.73 0.51 9.49
C GLY A 140 1.55 0.19 10.74
N ASN A 141 2.33 1.16 11.25
CA ASN A 141 3.10 1.01 12.48
C ASN A 141 2.17 0.76 13.69
N ARG A 142 1.02 1.45 13.76
CA ARG A 142 0.07 1.22 14.84
C ARG A 142 -0.52 -0.19 14.79
N VAL A 143 -0.94 -0.64 13.63
CA VAL A 143 -1.47 -2.00 13.44
C VAL A 143 -0.42 -3.04 13.82
N ASN A 144 0.80 -2.94 13.29
CA ASN A 144 1.89 -3.86 13.61
C ASN A 144 2.22 -3.84 15.11
N GLN A 145 2.27 -2.68 15.75
CA GLN A 145 2.52 -2.55 17.19
C GLN A 145 1.49 -3.33 18.04
N VAL A 146 0.24 -3.36 17.62
CA VAL A 146 -0.80 -4.12 18.32
C VAL A 146 -0.65 -5.62 18.06
N LEU A 147 -0.44 -6.01 16.81
CA LEU A 147 -0.32 -7.42 16.43
C LEU A 147 0.92 -8.08 17.03
N GLU A 148 2.07 -7.39 17.03
CA GLU A 148 3.34 -7.88 17.61
C GLU A 148 3.27 -8.11 19.12
N LYS A 149 2.48 -7.30 19.83
CA LYS A 149 2.29 -7.42 21.30
C LYS A 149 1.20 -8.40 21.68
N GLY A 150 0.31 -8.71 20.75
CA GLY A 150 -0.83 -9.60 20.99
C GLY A 150 -0.40 -11.06 21.02
N SER A 151 -1.00 -11.81 21.94
CA SER A 151 -0.94 -13.27 21.96
C SER A 151 -2.36 -13.81 22.01
N ASN A 152 -2.67 -14.80 21.19
CA ASN A 152 -4.02 -15.39 21.12
C ASN A 152 -5.11 -14.35 20.82
N LEU A 153 -4.86 -13.47 19.85
CA LEU A 153 -5.79 -12.42 19.45
C LEU A 153 -7.14 -12.98 19.03
N THR A 154 -8.19 -12.36 19.51
CA THR A 154 -9.58 -12.74 19.25
C THR A 154 -10.21 -11.89 18.14
N MET A 155 -11.42 -12.26 17.71
CA MET A 155 -12.21 -11.41 16.80
C MET A 155 -12.52 -10.04 17.41
N ASP A 156 -12.77 -9.97 18.72
CA ASP A 156 -13.05 -8.71 19.41
C ASP A 156 -11.82 -7.80 19.45
N ASP A 157 -10.61 -8.38 19.56
CA ASP A 157 -9.38 -7.62 19.45
C ASP A 157 -9.23 -7.02 18.05
N MET A 158 -9.57 -7.79 17.01
CA MET A 158 -9.54 -7.30 15.62
C MET A 158 -10.58 -6.21 15.37
N ILE A 159 -11.79 -6.35 15.90
CA ILE A 159 -12.84 -5.32 15.82
C ILE A 159 -12.38 -4.04 16.53
N SER A 160 -11.79 -4.18 17.71
CA SER A 160 -11.24 -3.05 18.46
C SER A 160 -10.11 -2.34 17.70
N LEU A 161 -9.24 -3.10 17.04
CA LEU A 161 -8.15 -2.54 16.22
C LEU A 161 -8.67 -1.75 15.01
N GLN A 162 -9.78 -2.16 14.41
CA GLN A 162 -10.38 -1.44 13.27
C GLN A 162 -10.88 -0.04 13.64
N VAL A 163 -11.22 0.20 14.89
CA VAL A 163 -11.68 1.50 15.41
C VAL A 163 -10.64 2.17 16.31
N ASP A 164 -9.42 1.67 16.32
CA ASP A 164 -8.31 2.29 17.05
C ASP A 164 -7.89 3.59 16.35
N TYR A 165 -8.00 4.69 17.06
CA TYR A 165 -7.66 6.03 16.56
C TYR A 165 -6.44 6.65 17.25
N LEU A 166 -5.62 5.85 17.94
CA LEU A 166 -4.38 6.33 18.55
C LEU A 166 -3.46 6.94 17.50
N SER A 167 -3.08 8.19 17.71
CA SER A 167 -2.29 8.98 16.76
C SER A 167 -0.80 9.00 17.15
N ILE A 168 0.00 8.12 16.55
CA ILE A 168 1.47 8.13 16.74
C ILE A 168 2.10 9.49 16.41
N PRO A 169 1.75 10.18 15.29
CA PRO A 169 2.31 11.52 15.02
C PRO A 169 2.00 12.53 16.10
N SER A 170 0.80 12.49 16.67
CA SER A 170 0.41 13.41 17.74
C SER A 170 1.22 13.17 19.01
N ILE A 171 1.46 11.91 19.37
CA ILE A 171 2.34 11.55 20.49
C ILE A 171 3.74 12.14 20.28
N GLN A 172 4.33 11.90 19.11
CA GLN A 172 5.66 12.40 18.76
C GLN A 172 5.75 13.93 18.81
N ILE A 173 4.74 14.64 18.28
CA ILE A 173 4.69 16.11 18.33
C ILE A 173 4.61 16.62 19.76
N ILE A 174 3.78 15.99 20.61
CA ILE A 174 3.66 16.37 22.02
C ILE A 174 4.99 16.12 22.76
N GLU A 175 5.64 14.98 22.52
CA GLU A 175 6.95 14.67 23.09
C GLU A 175 8.01 15.70 22.67
N MET A 176 8.05 16.06 21.39
CA MET A 176 8.94 17.11 20.89
C MET A 176 8.64 18.46 21.55
N ALA A 177 7.36 18.85 21.63
CA ALA A 177 6.94 20.11 22.20
C ALA A 177 7.24 20.20 23.72
N ASN A 178 7.19 19.09 24.44
CA ASN A 178 7.55 19.02 25.86
C ASN A 178 9.02 19.34 26.14
N ASN A 179 9.89 19.15 25.15
CA ASN A 179 11.32 19.43 25.26
C ASN A 179 11.68 20.88 24.84
N LEU A 180 10.69 21.69 24.47
CA LEU A 180 10.91 23.08 24.08
C LEU A 180 10.68 24.05 25.26
N GLU A 181 11.56 25.04 25.39
CA GLU A 181 11.31 26.20 26.25
C GLU A 181 10.32 27.15 25.56
N LEU A 182 9.05 27.04 25.94
CA LEU A 182 7.99 27.86 25.38
C LEU A 182 7.71 29.09 26.25
N ILE A 183 7.39 30.19 25.57
CA ILE A 183 6.89 31.46 26.21
C ILE A 183 5.36 31.45 26.18
N GLU A 184 4.74 32.33 26.98
CA GLU A 184 3.30 32.57 26.91
C GLU A 184 2.93 33.25 25.57
N PRO A 185 1.79 32.91 24.94
CA PRO A 185 0.72 31.99 25.43
C PRO A 185 0.93 30.50 25.09
N TYR A 186 2.04 30.11 24.47
CA TYR A 186 2.26 28.73 23.96
C TYR A 186 2.35 27.69 25.09
N LYS A 187 2.88 28.06 26.26
CA LYS A 187 2.86 27.19 27.45
C LYS A 187 1.45 26.77 27.84
N PHE A 188 0.49 27.68 27.76
CA PHE A 188 -0.90 27.36 28.06
C PHE A 188 -1.47 26.30 27.11
N TYR A 189 -1.20 26.41 25.81
CA TYR A 189 -1.66 25.42 24.84
C TYR A 189 -0.98 24.05 25.02
N LEU A 190 0.33 24.03 25.30
CA LEU A 190 1.05 22.80 25.59
C LEU A 190 0.50 22.10 26.84
N GLN A 191 0.17 22.84 27.90
CA GLN A 191 -0.46 22.27 29.10
C GLN A 191 -1.79 21.60 28.77
N LYS A 192 -2.60 22.15 27.87
CA LYS A 192 -3.84 21.51 27.41
C LYS A 192 -3.57 20.23 26.62
N LEU A 193 -2.55 20.20 25.78
CA LEU A 193 -2.15 19.01 25.02
C LEU A 193 -1.65 17.88 25.91
N LYS A 194 -1.05 18.18 27.08
CA LYS A 194 -0.61 17.15 28.05
C LYS A 194 -1.74 16.33 28.65
N PHE A 195 -2.96 16.87 28.68
CA PHE A 195 -4.16 16.18 29.16
C PHE A 195 -4.92 15.47 28.03
N TRP A 196 -4.46 15.60 26.81
CA TRP A 196 -5.03 14.87 25.69
C TRP A 196 -4.54 13.41 25.73
N ASN A 197 -5.44 12.49 25.82
CA ASN A 197 -5.18 11.06 26.04
C ASN A 197 -5.29 10.23 24.75
N ASN A 198 -4.95 10.82 23.63
CA ASN A 198 -4.83 10.18 22.30
C ASN A 198 -6.07 9.39 21.85
#